data_fcf8bc035ff549c5d4babda681480cac
#
_entry.id   fcf8bc035ff549c5d4babda681480cac
#
_cell.length_a   1.000
_cell.length_b   1.000
_cell.length_c   1.000
_cell.angle_alpha   90.00
_cell.angle_beta   90.00
_cell.angle_gamma   90.00
#
_symmetry.space_group_name_H-M   'P 1'
#
loop_
_entity.id
_entity.type
_entity.pdbx_description
1 polymer ?
#
loop_
_entity_poly.entity_id
_entity_poly.type
_entity_poly.pdbx_seq_one_letter_code
_entity_poly.pdbx_strand_id
1 'polypeptide(L)'
;MSATLVSTPAAAVGFADLLRWELRQLGRNRLLWTLLALLGAAMLWGAHNGAALHRAQDAAIDRSRASDAAWAAQIRERAQRYAEPAAERVPYWQDPTDIAGFSRYFLRVHADKPHLPLSPLAVGASDLLPSRLPVKLETPFGIEPAYDFENPRGLALGRFDLGFVLVQLLPIAAILLVGLIATFERDHGMLRLIAAQRVGARAWLGARIAAIYLWLAPATLALSALALAVAGVDLRAATPELGAAAVLLLAYVAFWVALGGVVVAAWPSAAGAIATLAALWALLAVGVPMLGSAVAERARPAPSAVAYVDAQRRHNDAITAQRDGIVIAQLRRQGRADAAERAGSIDYATRLSFLAPELERRLAPLQRQREQARDWRERVSAVAGYLSPTLGLQEALATLAGTDAQRHRAFEGQVRAYQQRLRDWFYPRIQRGIGAAPADGTYGRLNFNEYDAIPAWRGSEPTAAQRAAAVWPFAFWLWALAGVGIALAWRRLRDWPTEL
;
A
#
# COMPACT_ATOMS: atom_id res chain seq x y z
N MET A 1 73.20 -15.27 39.95
CA MET A 1 72.11 -14.25 39.96
C MET A 1 71.20 -14.52 38.81
N SER A 2 70.08 -15.26 39.03
CA SER A 2 69.04 -15.52 38.01
C SER A 2 68.01 -14.46 38.15
N ALA A 3 67.94 -13.61 37.12
CA ALA A 3 66.86 -12.61 36.98
C ALA A 3 65.54 -13.28 36.54
N THR A 4 64.64 -13.48 37.52
CA THR A 4 63.26 -13.86 37.22
C THR A 4 62.55 -12.70 36.49
N LEU A 5 62.37 -12.85 35.18
CA LEU A 5 61.48 -11.98 34.39
C LEU A 5 60.04 -12.18 34.90
N VAL A 6 59.54 -11.27 35.73
CA VAL A 6 58.15 -11.18 36.08
C VAL A 6 57.43 -10.74 34.82
N SER A 7 56.83 -11.68 34.08
CA SER A 7 55.92 -11.36 32.99
C SER A 7 54.64 -10.75 33.63
N THR A 8 54.47 -9.45 33.54
CA THR A 8 53.21 -8.79 33.80
C THR A 8 52.13 -9.47 32.90
N PRO A 9 51.02 -9.96 33.47
CA PRO A 9 49.96 -10.56 32.66
C PRO A 9 49.42 -9.49 31.70
N ALA A 10 49.63 -9.68 30.40
CA ALA A 10 49.04 -8.82 29.40
C ALA A 10 47.52 -8.76 29.63
N ALA A 11 46.99 -7.55 29.79
CA ALA A 11 45.56 -7.33 30.01
C ALA A 11 44.77 -7.99 28.87
N ALA A 12 43.68 -8.71 29.22
CA ALA A 12 42.77 -9.30 28.22
C ALA A 12 42.21 -8.18 27.35
N VAL A 13 42.27 -8.34 26.06
CA VAL A 13 41.75 -7.33 25.08
C VAL A 13 40.24 -7.19 25.33
N GLY A 14 39.78 -5.98 25.65
CA GLY A 14 38.39 -5.70 25.94
C GLY A 14 37.51 -5.75 24.67
N PHE A 15 36.24 -6.04 24.82
CA PHE A 15 35.26 -6.02 23.73
C PHE A 15 35.25 -4.69 22.94
N ALA A 16 35.35 -3.58 23.68
CA ALA A 16 35.36 -2.24 23.06
C ALA A 16 36.57 -2.00 22.15
N ASP A 17 37.73 -2.54 22.51
CA ASP A 17 38.95 -2.41 21.71
C ASP A 17 38.87 -3.26 20.44
N LEU A 18 38.34 -4.49 20.56
CA LEU A 18 38.03 -5.36 19.43
C LEU A 18 37.05 -4.70 18.48
N LEU A 19 35.95 -4.12 18.98
CA LEU A 19 34.95 -3.43 18.19
C LEU A 19 35.56 -2.24 17.46
N ARG A 20 36.37 -1.42 18.12
CA ARG A 20 37.05 -0.28 17.44
C ARG A 20 38.00 -0.75 16.33
N TRP A 21 38.70 -1.87 16.57
CA TRP A 21 39.58 -2.44 15.57
C TRP A 21 38.78 -2.98 14.36
N GLU A 22 37.71 -3.74 14.60
CA GLU A 22 36.83 -4.27 13.56
C GLU A 22 36.17 -3.14 12.74
N LEU A 23 35.70 -2.09 13.39
CA LEU A 23 35.14 -0.92 12.70
C LEU A 23 36.16 -0.27 11.74
N ARG A 24 37.43 -0.14 12.18
CA ARG A 24 38.51 0.41 11.33
C ARG A 24 38.86 -0.53 10.19
N GLN A 25 38.90 -1.82 10.43
CA GLN A 25 39.19 -2.83 9.43
C GLN A 25 38.09 -2.89 8.35
N LEU A 26 36.82 -2.93 8.78
CA LEU A 26 35.67 -2.89 7.89
C LEU A 26 35.62 -1.60 7.07
N GLY A 27 35.93 -0.45 7.64
CA GLY A 27 36.02 0.81 6.94
C GLY A 27 37.08 0.86 5.82
N ARG A 28 38.04 -0.08 5.82
CA ARG A 28 39.04 -0.28 4.75
C ARG A 28 38.69 -1.41 3.78
N ASN A 29 37.59 -2.14 4.04
CA ASN A 29 37.22 -3.30 3.27
C ASN A 29 36.49 -2.86 1.96
N ARG A 30 37.06 -3.25 0.81
CA ARG A 30 36.51 -2.92 -0.51
C ARG A 30 35.12 -3.50 -0.73
N LEU A 31 34.82 -4.70 -0.20
CA LEU A 31 33.54 -5.34 -0.31
C LEU A 31 32.43 -4.49 0.33
N LEU A 32 32.67 -3.95 1.54
CA LEU A 32 31.70 -3.08 2.21
C LEU A 32 31.34 -1.88 1.32
N TRP A 33 32.36 -1.16 0.84
CA TRP A 33 32.10 0.03 0.03
C TRP A 33 31.46 -0.27 -1.33
N THR A 34 31.82 -1.40 -1.96
CA THR A 34 31.18 -1.85 -3.21
C THR A 34 29.70 -2.15 -2.97
N LEU A 35 29.36 -2.88 -1.89
CA LEU A 35 27.96 -3.21 -1.56
C LEU A 35 27.17 -1.94 -1.17
N LEU A 36 27.76 -1.03 -0.39
CA LEU A 36 27.10 0.24 -0.05
C LEU A 36 26.90 1.13 -1.27
N ALA A 37 27.86 1.18 -2.20
CA ALA A 37 27.70 1.92 -3.45
C ALA A 37 26.61 1.34 -4.34
N LEU A 38 26.56 0.02 -4.51
CA LEU A 38 25.50 -0.66 -5.27
C LEU A 38 24.13 -0.46 -4.61
N LEU A 39 24.07 -0.61 -3.29
CA LEU A 39 22.83 -0.39 -2.54
C LEU A 39 22.36 1.06 -2.65
N GLY A 40 23.28 2.03 -2.50
CA GLY A 40 22.98 3.45 -2.66
C GLY A 40 22.48 3.81 -4.06
N ALA A 41 23.13 3.28 -5.11
CA ALA A 41 22.68 3.46 -6.48
C ALA A 41 21.27 2.86 -6.70
N ALA A 42 21.02 1.66 -6.17
CA ALA A 42 19.72 1.01 -6.24
C ALA A 42 18.65 1.81 -5.48
N MET A 43 18.96 2.35 -4.29
CA MET A 43 18.04 3.19 -3.50
C MET A 43 17.71 4.49 -4.22
N LEU A 44 18.70 5.19 -4.78
CA LEU A 44 18.49 6.41 -5.56
C LEU A 44 17.59 6.15 -6.78
N TRP A 45 17.88 5.09 -7.51
CA TRP A 45 17.08 4.69 -8.67
C TRP A 45 15.66 4.30 -8.27
N GLY A 46 15.49 3.48 -7.23
CA GLY A 46 14.19 3.07 -6.72
C GLY A 46 13.32 4.24 -6.24
N ALA A 47 13.90 5.17 -5.48
CA ALA A 47 13.19 6.38 -5.04
C ALA A 47 12.81 7.28 -6.23
N HIS A 48 13.69 7.42 -7.23
CA HIS A 48 13.40 8.15 -8.46
C HIS A 48 12.21 7.54 -9.22
N ASN A 49 12.20 6.22 -9.39
CA ASN A 49 11.10 5.50 -10.07
C ASN A 49 9.76 5.68 -9.35
N GLY A 50 9.74 5.52 -8.02
CA GLY A 50 8.55 5.72 -7.21
C GLY A 50 8.02 7.16 -7.33
N ALA A 51 8.90 8.16 -7.20
CA ALA A 51 8.53 9.56 -7.36
C ALA A 51 8.07 9.90 -8.78
N ALA A 52 8.68 9.32 -9.81
CA ALA A 52 8.28 9.54 -11.19
C ALA A 52 6.87 9.01 -11.48
N LEU A 53 6.53 7.81 -10.94
CA LEU A 53 5.19 7.25 -11.03
C LEU A 53 4.15 8.18 -10.40
N HIS A 54 4.36 8.56 -9.14
CA HIS A 54 3.38 9.38 -8.42
C HIS A 54 3.20 10.75 -9.06
N ARG A 55 4.28 11.38 -9.52
CA ARG A 55 4.19 12.65 -10.28
C ARG A 55 3.40 12.50 -11.58
N ALA A 56 3.55 11.38 -12.30
CA ALA A 56 2.78 11.12 -13.50
C ALA A 56 1.29 10.91 -13.20
N GLN A 57 0.96 10.21 -12.11
CA GLN A 57 -0.40 10.01 -11.63
C GLN A 57 -1.03 11.34 -11.18
N ASP A 58 -0.33 12.15 -10.39
CA ASP A 58 -0.82 13.46 -9.94
C ASP A 58 -1.07 14.40 -11.13
N ALA A 59 -0.15 14.46 -12.10
CA ALA A 59 -0.35 15.24 -13.31
C ALA A 59 -1.55 14.76 -14.16
N ALA A 60 -1.84 13.46 -14.17
CA ALA A 60 -3.04 12.92 -14.82
C ALA A 60 -4.32 13.31 -14.08
N ILE A 61 -4.31 13.27 -12.75
CA ILE A 61 -5.42 13.72 -11.91
C ILE A 61 -5.70 15.21 -12.13
N ASP A 62 -4.67 16.05 -12.14
CA ASP A 62 -4.82 17.50 -12.33
C ASP A 62 -5.37 17.84 -13.73
N ARG A 63 -4.90 17.15 -14.78
CA ARG A 63 -5.49 17.30 -16.12
C ARG A 63 -6.97 16.90 -16.14
N SER A 64 -7.31 15.80 -15.48
CA SER A 64 -8.71 15.34 -15.38
C SER A 64 -9.56 16.33 -14.58
N ARG A 65 -9.07 16.90 -13.47
CA ARG A 65 -9.76 17.96 -12.71
C ARG A 65 -10.01 19.21 -13.55
N ALA A 66 -9.02 19.64 -14.31
CA ALA A 66 -9.17 20.78 -15.23
C ALA A 66 -10.23 20.51 -16.31
N SER A 67 -10.25 19.30 -16.86
CA SER A 67 -11.28 18.88 -17.83
C SER A 67 -12.69 18.86 -17.20
N ASP A 68 -12.83 18.37 -15.96
CA ASP A 68 -14.12 18.35 -15.26
C ASP A 68 -14.63 19.78 -14.95
N ALA A 69 -13.73 20.68 -14.55
CA ALA A 69 -14.06 22.07 -14.30
C ALA A 69 -14.52 22.79 -15.58
N ALA A 70 -13.81 22.57 -16.69
CA ALA A 70 -14.17 23.12 -18.01
C ALA A 70 -15.55 22.57 -18.46
N TRP A 71 -15.80 21.27 -18.28
CA TRP A 71 -17.08 20.66 -18.56
C TRP A 71 -18.21 21.27 -17.71
N ALA A 72 -18.00 21.40 -16.41
CA ALA A 72 -18.98 22.00 -15.51
C ALA A 72 -19.33 23.44 -15.90
N ALA A 73 -18.33 24.25 -16.32
CA ALA A 73 -18.55 25.62 -16.79
C ALA A 73 -19.38 25.63 -18.10
N GLN A 74 -19.03 24.76 -19.06
CA GLN A 74 -19.78 24.62 -20.31
C GLN A 74 -21.23 24.22 -20.09
N ILE A 75 -21.48 23.28 -19.16
CA ILE A 75 -22.84 22.84 -18.84
C ILE A 75 -23.63 23.94 -18.15
N ARG A 76 -23.03 24.73 -17.26
CA ARG A 76 -23.67 25.90 -16.62
C ARG A 76 -24.06 26.97 -17.66
N GLU A 77 -23.18 27.28 -18.60
CA GLU A 77 -23.48 28.21 -19.71
C GLU A 77 -24.65 27.68 -20.56
N ARG A 78 -24.61 26.38 -20.91
CA ARG A 78 -25.70 25.76 -21.65
C ARG A 78 -27.02 25.80 -20.88
N ALA A 79 -27.01 25.56 -19.57
CA ALA A 79 -28.19 25.62 -18.70
C ALA A 79 -28.83 27.01 -18.67
N GLN A 80 -28.03 28.09 -18.69
CA GLN A 80 -28.55 29.46 -18.74
C GLN A 80 -29.39 29.69 -20.02
N ARG A 81 -28.97 29.17 -21.17
CA ARG A 81 -29.73 29.27 -22.43
C ARG A 81 -31.07 28.54 -22.38
N TYR A 82 -31.14 27.40 -21.66
CA TYR A 82 -32.37 26.63 -21.53
C TYR A 82 -33.28 27.11 -20.37
N ALA A 83 -32.79 27.98 -19.51
CA ALA A 83 -33.57 28.58 -18.42
C ALA A 83 -34.49 29.72 -18.93
N GLU A 84 -34.26 30.24 -20.15
CA GLU A 84 -35.10 31.29 -20.72
C GLU A 84 -36.49 30.74 -21.12
N PRO A 85 -37.60 31.49 -20.86
CA PRO A 85 -38.96 31.03 -21.18
C PRO A 85 -39.18 30.73 -22.68
N ALA A 86 -38.43 31.39 -23.56
CA ALA A 86 -38.52 31.22 -25.03
C ALA A 86 -37.56 30.11 -25.56
N ALA A 87 -36.82 29.40 -24.71
CA ALA A 87 -35.90 28.39 -25.13
C ALA A 87 -36.59 27.22 -25.84
N GLU A 88 -35.96 26.73 -26.91
CA GLU A 88 -36.41 25.54 -27.63
C GLU A 88 -36.54 24.34 -26.69
N ARG A 89 -37.64 23.62 -26.75
CA ARG A 89 -37.85 22.40 -25.98
C ARG A 89 -37.03 21.28 -26.58
N VAL A 90 -36.02 20.81 -25.86
CA VAL A 90 -35.17 19.67 -26.23
C VAL A 90 -35.49 18.45 -25.36
N PRO A 91 -35.18 17.25 -25.81
CA PRO A 91 -35.30 16.05 -24.99
C PRO A 91 -34.46 16.15 -23.70
N TYR A 92 -34.94 15.53 -22.62
CA TYR A 92 -34.33 15.60 -21.28
C TYR A 92 -32.84 15.20 -21.24
N TRP A 93 -32.37 14.35 -22.15
CA TRP A 93 -30.96 13.97 -22.29
C TRP A 93 -30.07 15.05 -22.92
N GLN A 94 -30.67 16.08 -23.47
CA GLN A 94 -29.99 17.25 -24.03
C GLN A 94 -30.20 18.51 -23.18
N ASP A 95 -31.12 18.48 -22.24
CA ASP A 95 -31.47 19.60 -21.34
C ASP A 95 -30.71 19.50 -20.00
N PRO A 96 -29.68 20.31 -19.75
CA PRO A 96 -28.96 20.30 -18.49
C PRO A 96 -29.78 20.87 -17.32
N THR A 97 -30.97 21.47 -17.57
CA THR A 97 -31.90 21.95 -16.55
C THR A 97 -32.91 20.88 -16.11
N ASP A 98 -32.98 19.75 -16.82
CA ASP A 98 -33.70 18.57 -16.37
C ASP A 98 -32.88 17.80 -15.34
N ILE A 99 -33.41 17.60 -14.11
CA ILE A 99 -32.65 16.98 -13.03
C ILE A 99 -32.29 15.52 -13.27
N ALA A 100 -33.18 14.75 -13.91
CA ALA A 100 -32.94 13.35 -14.20
C ALA A 100 -31.91 13.24 -15.34
N GLY A 101 -32.08 14.04 -16.40
CA GLY A 101 -31.14 14.16 -17.50
C GLY A 101 -29.76 14.62 -17.03
N PHE A 102 -29.72 15.66 -16.18
CA PHE A 102 -28.46 16.15 -15.62
C PHE A 102 -27.72 15.08 -14.83
N SER A 103 -28.41 14.40 -13.94
CA SER A 103 -27.81 13.39 -13.07
C SER A 103 -27.17 12.22 -13.86
N ARG A 104 -27.71 11.93 -15.03
CA ARG A 104 -27.28 10.79 -15.88
C ARG A 104 -26.27 11.19 -16.94
N TYR A 105 -26.44 12.31 -17.61
CA TYR A 105 -25.70 12.64 -18.82
C TYR A 105 -24.69 13.78 -18.65
N PHE A 106 -24.88 14.65 -17.66
CA PHE A 106 -24.07 15.85 -17.48
C PHE A 106 -23.24 15.84 -16.22
N LEU A 107 -23.68 15.13 -15.17
CA LEU A 107 -22.97 15.05 -13.90
C LEU A 107 -21.64 14.30 -14.09
N ARG A 108 -20.53 15.01 -13.86
CA ARG A 108 -19.19 14.43 -13.80
C ARG A 108 -18.60 14.72 -12.44
N VAL A 109 -18.54 13.72 -11.59
CA VAL A 109 -17.95 13.80 -10.26
C VAL A 109 -16.96 12.66 -10.06
N HIS A 110 -15.85 12.98 -9.46
CA HIS A 110 -14.80 12.05 -9.14
C HIS A 110 -14.43 12.17 -7.67
N ALA A 111 -13.97 11.07 -7.10
CA ALA A 111 -13.34 11.03 -5.80
C ALA A 111 -11.83 10.85 -5.99
N ASP A 112 -11.05 11.69 -5.35
CA ASP A 112 -9.60 11.69 -5.44
C ASP A 112 -8.98 11.24 -4.12
N LYS A 113 -7.94 10.41 -4.21
CA LYS A 113 -7.05 10.00 -3.14
C LYS A 113 -5.66 10.59 -3.42
N PRO A 114 -5.27 11.73 -2.83
CA PRO A 114 -3.99 12.35 -3.11
C PRO A 114 -2.83 11.48 -2.62
N HIS A 115 -1.68 11.56 -3.32
CA HIS A 115 -0.46 10.95 -2.84
C HIS A 115 0.06 11.71 -1.61
N LEU A 116 0.63 10.96 -0.67
CA LEU A 116 1.18 11.52 0.55
C LEU A 116 2.66 11.91 0.34
N PRO A 117 3.20 12.84 1.14
CA PRO A 117 4.58 13.31 0.96
C PRO A 117 5.64 12.20 0.94
N LEU A 118 5.44 11.13 1.71
CA LEU A 118 6.38 10.00 1.81
C LEU A 118 6.08 8.87 0.81
N SER A 119 5.17 9.05 -0.14
CA SER A 119 4.82 8.01 -1.12
C SER A 119 6.02 7.47 -1.94
N PRO A 120 7.11 8.23 -2.23
CA PRO A 120 8.28 7.68 -2.90
C PRO A 120 9.07 6.63 -2.09
N LEU A 121 8.80 6.48 -0.78
CA LEU A 121 9.39 5.44 0.05
C LEU A 121 8.98 4.04 -0.41
N ALA A 122 7.71 3.87 -0.77
CA ALA A 122 7.20 2.59 -1.27
C ALA A 122 5.99 2.85 -2.19
N VAL A 123 6.04 2.30 -3.39
CA VAL A 123 4.92 2.35 -4.34
C VAL A 123 3.73 1.51 -3.84
N GLY A 124 4.03 0.40 -3.13
CA GLY A 124 3.02 -0.45 -2.51
C GLY A 124 1.96 -0.90 -3.52
N ALA A 125 0.68 -0.68 -3.19
CA ALA A 125 -0.45 -1.03 -4.04
C ALA A 125 -0.90 0.12 -4.97
N SER A 126 -0.21 1.27 -4.99
CA SER A 126 -0.63 2.44 -5.77
C SER A 126 -0.39 2.32 -7.27
N ASP A 127 0.36 1.31 -7.72
CA ASP A 127 0.48 0.94 -9.13
C ASP A 127 -0.70 0.10 -9.65
N LEU A 128 -1.42 -0.59 -8.76
CA LEU A 128 -2.56 -1.46 -9.08
C LEU A 128 -3.91 -0.80 -8.79
N LEU A 129 -3.94 0.14 -7.84
CA LEU A 129 -5.17 0.69 -7.29
C LEU A 129 -5.31 2.17 -7.66
N PRO A 130 -6.40 2.55 -8.34
CA PRO A 130 -6.57 3.91 -8.86
C PRO A 130 -6.65 4.94 -7.73
N SER A 131 -6.02 6.09 -7.97
CA SER A 131 -6.06 7.24 -7.07
C SER A 131 -7.21 8.21 -7.38
N ARG A 132 -7.95 7.98 -8.47
CA ARG A 132 -9.14 8.74 -8.87
C ARG A 132 -10.23 7.78 -9.33
N LEU A 133 -11.42 7.90 -8.77
CA LEU A 133 -12.56 7.06 -9.09
C LEU A 133 -13.74 7.92 -9.60
N PRO A 134 -14.32 7.59 -10.77
CA PRO A 134 -15.57 8.21 -11.19
C PRO A 134 -16.72 7.75 -10.30
N VAL A 135 -17.62 8.68 -9.95
CA VAL A 135 -18.79 8.37 -9.13
C VAL A 135 -20.05 8.58 -9.97
N LYS A 136 -20.77 7.50 -10.24
CA LYS A 136 -22.02 7.50 -10.99
C LYS A 136 -23.17 7.08 -10.08
N LEU A 137 -24.33 7.70 -10.26
CA LEU A 137 -25.50 7.45 -9.43
C LEU A 137 -26.17 6.12 -9.71
N GLU A 138 -26.15 5.70 -10.99
CA GLU A 138 -26.92 4.56 -11.49
C GLU A 138 -26.17 3.23 -11.38
N THR A 139 -24.84 3.26 -11.31
CA THR A 139 -24.05 2.03 -11.22
C THR A 139 -23.75 1.67 -9.77
N PRO A 140 -23.86 0.39 -9.38
CA PRO A 140 -23.32 -0.07 -8.11
C PRO A 140 -21.82 0.22 -8.04
N PHE A 141 -21.36 0.71 -6.89
CA PHE A 141 -19.95 1.06 -6.69
C PHE A 141 -19.03 -0.16 -6.95
N GLY A 142 -17.92 0.08 -7.65
CA GLY A 142 -16.91 -0.94 -7.95
C GLY A 142 -17.19 -1.78 -9.19
N ILE A 143 -18.21 -1.44 -9.99
CA ILE A 143 -18.56 -2.16 -11.22
C ILE A 143 -17.88 -1.59 -12.46
N GLU A 144 -17.59 -0.28 -12.48
CA GLU A 144 -16.76 0.28 -13.54
C GLU A 144 -15.29 0.25 -13.09
N PRO A 145 -14.51 -0.68 -13.61
CA PRO A 145 -13.08 -0.64 -13.40
C PRO A 145 -12.54 0.60 -14.13
N ALA A 146 -12.00 1.54 -13.39
CA ALA A 146 -11.07 2.51 -13.95
C ALA A 146 -9.78 1.74 -14.27
N TYR A 147 -9.76 1.02 -15.39
CA TYR A 147 -8.53 0.38 -15.85
C TYR A 147 -7.68 1.44 -16.53
N ASP A 148 -6.63 1.84 -15.88
CA ASP A 148 -5.45 2.25 -16.61
C ASP A 148 -4.88 0.98 -17.24
N PHE A 149 -4.79 0.93 -18.57
CA PHE A 149 -4.15 -0.17 -19.27
C PHE A 149 -2.66 -0.13 -18.96
N GLU A 150 -2.25 -0.82 -17.89
CA GLU A 150 -0.84 -1.01 -17.61
C GLU A 150 -0.28 -2.20 -18.40
N ASN A 151 1.02 -2.09 -18.73
CA ASN A 151 1.72 -3.19 -19.40
C ASN A 151 1.72 -4.43 -18.48
N PRO A 152 1.16 -5.58 -18.92
CA PRO A 152 1.11 -6.81 -18.12
C PRO A 152 2.48 -7.25 -17.59
N ARG A 153 3.57 -6.91 -18.29
CA ARG A 153 4.95 -7.19 -17.83
C ARG A 153 5.32 -6.35 -16.60
N GLY A 154 4.89 -5.08 -16.53
CA GLY A 154 5.08 -4.25 -15.36
C GLY A 154 4.36 -4.80 -14.13
N LEU A 155 3.13 -5.30 -14.32
CA LEU A 155 2.32 -5.93 -13.27
C LEU A 155 2.93 -7.25 -12.77
N ALA A 156 3.50 -8.05 -13.67
CA ALA A 156 4.09 -9.35 -13.33
C ALA A 156 5.45 -9.23 -12.59
N LEU A 157 6.26 -8.23 -12.93
CA LEU A 157 7.59 -8.02 -12.35
C LEU A 157 7.58 -7.16 -11.08
N GLY A 158 6.48 -6.45 -10.81
CA GLY A 158 6.42 -5.41 -9.79
C GLY A 158 7.26 -4.18 -10.18
N ARG A 159 7.17 -3.12 -9.39
CA ARG A 159 7.97 -1.92 -9.63
C ARG A 159 9.23 -1.93 -8.77
N PHE A 160 10.36 -1.61 -9.41
CA PHE A 160 11.60 -1.39 -8.69
C PHE A 160 11.54 -0.02 -8.03
N ASP A 161 11.20 0.01 -6.74
CA ASP A 161 11.10 1.18 -5.90
C ASP A 161 12.08 1.14 -4.72
N LEU A 162 12.11 2.17 -3.89
CA LEU A 162 12.95 2.20 -2.70
C LEU A 162 12.54 1.12 -1.70
N GLY A 163 11.24 0.85 -1.54
CA GLY A 163 10.72 -0.22 -0.69
C GLY A 163 11.24 -1.59 -1.09
N PHE A 164 11.25 -1.90 -2.40
CA PHE A 164 11.84 -3.13 -2.92
C PHE A 164 13.32 -3.27 -2.55
N VAL A 165 14.09 -2.21 -2.69
CA VAL A 165 15.53 -2.25 -2.35
C VAL A 165 15.73 -2.51 -0.87
N LEU A 166 14.97 -1.82 0.00
CA LEU A 166 15.05 -1.98 1.45
C LEU A 166 14.59 -3.36 1.92
N VAL A 167 13.55 -3.91 1.30
CA VAL A 167 12.97 -5.20 1.71
C VAL A 167 13.74 -6.38 1.15
N GLN A 168 14.19 -6.32 -0.12
CA GLN A 168 14.75 -7.46 -0.82
C GLN A 168 16.28 -7.40 -0.95
N LEU A 169 16.87 -6.25 -1.33
CA LEU A 169 18.30 -6.16 -1.60
C LEU A 169 19.14 -5.92 -0.33
N LEU A 170 18.61 -5.18 0.64
CA LEU A 170 19.31 -4.94 1.90
C LEU A 170 19.64 -6.24 2.67
N PRO A 171 18.73 -7.23 2.80
CA PRO A 171 19.07 -8.54 3.36
C PRO A 171 20.19 -9.25 2.63
N ILE A 172 20.21 -9.19 1.30
CA ILE A 172 21.26 -9.81 0.48
C ILE A 172 22.62 -9.17 0.82
N ALA A 173 22.67 -7.85 0.93
CA ALA A 173 23.89 -7.16 1.35
C ALA A 173 24.33 -7.57 2.77
N ALA A 174 23.39 -7.69 3.72
CA ALA A 174 23.67 -8.17 5.08
C ALA A 174 24.20 -9.63 5.07
N ILE A 175 23.58 -10.52 4.30
CA ILE A 175 23.98 -11.93 4.13
C ILE A 175 25.40 -12.02 3.58
N LEU A 176 25.73 -11.26 2.54
CA LEU A 176 27.06 -11.26 1.97
C LEU A 176 28.10 -10.69 2.91
N LEU A 177 27.81 -9.60 3.62
CA LEU A 177 28.74 -9.02 4.61
C LEU A 177 28.99 -9.98 5.76
N VAL A 178 27.95 -10.55 6.36
CA VAL A 178 28.10 -11.48 7.48
C VAL A 178 28.75 -12.79 7.00
N GLY A 179 28.29 -13.35 5.90
CA GLY A 179 28.78 -14.63 5.37
C GLY A 179 30.26 -14.59 4.96
N LEU A 180 30.70 -13.55 4.26
CA LEU A 180 32.07 -13.46 3.75
C LEU A 180 33.06 -12.89 4.80
N ILE A 181 32.64 -11.89 5.57
CA ILE A 181 33.56 -11.23 6.51
C ILE A 181 33.68 -12.00 7.82
N ALA A 182 32.57 -12.51 8.37
CA ALA A 182 32.59 -13.20 9.65
C ALA A 182 33.20 -14.60 9.59
N THR A 183 33.34 -15.19 8.41
CA THR A 183 33.92 -16.52 8.21
C THR A 183 35.32 -16.50 7.61
N PHE A 184 35.85 -15.32 7.26
CA PHE A 184 37.11 -15.17 6.50
C PHE A 184 38.28 -15.94 7.12
N GLU A 185 38.53 -15.76 8.43
CA GLU A 185 39.65 -16.41 9.12
C GLU A 185 39.46 -17.91 9.29
N ARG A 186 38.21 -18.36 9.34
CA ARG A 186 37.90 -19.80 9.36
C ARG A 186 38.29 -20.46 8.05
N ASP A 187 37.82 -19.89 6.95
CA ASP A 187 38.06 -20.45 5.60
C ASP A 187 39.54 -20.43 5.21
N HIS A 188 40.33 -19.51 5.81
CA HIS A 188 41.80 -19.41 5.58
C HIS A 188 42.61 -20.12 6.65
N GLY A 189 41.99 -20.90 7.55
CA GLY A 189 42.71 -21.69 8.59
C GLY A 189 43.36 -20.86 9.68
N MET A 190 43.02 -19.58 9.82
CA MET A 190 43.61 -18.66 10.82
C MET A 190 42.99 -18.76 12.21
N LEU A 191 41.96 -19.58 12.41
CA LEU A 191 41.29 -19.71 13.70
C LEU A 191 42.23 -20.20 14.80
N ARG A 192 43.21 -21.06 14.52
CA ARG A 192 44.22 -21.53 15.50
C ARG A 192 45.05 -20.37 16.02
N LEU A 193 45.40 -19.42 15.17
CA LEU A 193 46.15 -18.23 15.58
C LEU A 193 45.32 -17.31 16.47
N ILE A 194 44.02 -17.20 16.20
CA ILE A 194 43.07 -16.42 17.02
C ILE A 194 42.84 -17.13 18.36
N ALA A 195 42.68 -18.45 18.39
CA ALA A 195 42.53 -19.24 19.59
C ALA A 195 43.77 -19.20 20.49
N ALA A 196 44.98 -19.05 19.92
CA ALA A 196 46.21 -18.86 20.66
C ALA A 196 46.30 -17.48 21.35
N GLN A 197 45.52 -16.50 20.91
CA GLN A 197 45.42 -15.22 21.58
C GLN A 197 44.40 -15.30 22.73
N ARG A 198 44.61 -14.51 23.79
CA ARG A 198 43.68 -14.47 24.93
C ARG A 198 42.38 -13.73 24.61
N VAL A 199 41.75 -14.04 23.49
CA VAL A 199 40.50 -13.44 23.02
C VAL A 199 39.45 -14.53 22.93
N GLY A 200 38.37 -14.39 23.69
CA GLY A 200 37.24 -15.34 23.64
C GLY A 200 36.49 -15.25 22.33
N ALA A 201 36.04 -16.37 21.79
CA ALA A 201 35.27 -16.45 20.53
C ALA A 201 34.05 -15.53 20.49
N ARG A 202 33.36 -15.39 21.63
CA ARG A 202 32.22 -14.46 21.79
C ARG A 202 32.60 -13.00 21.58
N ALA A 203 33.71 -12.58 22.20
CA ALA A 203 34.17 -11.21 22.12
C ALA A 203 34.61 -10.89 20.70
N TRP A 204 35.35 -11.80 20.06
CA TRP A 204 35.86 -11.62 18.71
C TRP A 204 34.73 -11.60 17.66
N LEU A 205 33.93 -12.69 17.55
CA LEU A 205 32.88 -12.77 16.53
C LEU A 205 31.73 -11.79 16.82
N GLY A 206 31.42 -11.58 18.14
CA GLY A 206 30.43 -10.59 18.55
C GLY A 206 30.82 -9.16 18.18
N ALA A 207 32.11 -8.77 18.35
CA ALA A 207 32.59 -7.46 17.91
C ALA A 207 32.52 -7.28 16.40
N ARG A 208 32.82 -8.32 15.64
CA ARG A 208 32.72 -8.30 14.18
C ARG A 208 31.28 -8.15 13.66
N ILE A 209 30.35 -8.93 14.21
CA ILE A 209 28.92 -8.83 13.87
C ILE A 209 28.37 -7.46 14.28
N ALA A 210 28.73 -6.96 15.45
CA ALA A 210 28.36 -5.62 15.89
C ALA A 210 28.94 -4.53 14.96
N ALA A 211 30.18 -4.67 14.48
CA ALA A 211 30.79 -3.74 13.54
C ALA A 211 30.08 -3.73 12.18
N ILE A 212 29.64 -4.88 11.67
CA ILE A 212 28.83 -4.97 10.44
C ILE A 212 27.52 -4.20 10.62
N TYR A 213 26.82 -4.41 11.74
CA TYR A 213 25.59 -3.67 12.05
C TYR A 213 25.84 -2.16 12.13
N LEU A 214 26.87 -1.73 12.83
CA LEU A 214 27.21 -0.32 13.03
C LEU A 214 27.65 0.39 11.74
N TRP A 215 28.08 -0.32 10.74
CA TRP A 215 28.29 0.23 9.39
C TRP A 215 27.03 0.20 8.53
N LEU A 216 26.34 -0.93 8.49
CA LEU A 216 25.23 -1.12 7.56
C LEU A 216 23.99 -0.32 7.96
N ALA A 217 23.64 -0.27 9.25
CA ALA A 217 22.41 0.36 9.72
C ALA A 217 22.43 1.89 9.54
N PRO A 218 23.45 2.65 10.00
CA PRO A 218 23.53 4.09 9.71
C PRO A 218 23.66 4.41 8.23
N ALA A 219 24.41 3.59 7.46
CA ALA A 219 24.52 3.77 6.03
C ALA A 219 23.15 3.60 5.33
N THR A 220 22.36 2.59 5.71
CA THR A 220 20.99 2.40 5.20
C THR A 220 20.12 3.63 5.46
N LEU A 221 20.16 4.18 6.67
CA LEU A 221 19.39 5.39 7.01
C LEU A 221 19.85 6.61 6.19
N ALA A 222 21.16 6.83 6.12
CA ALA A 222 21.71 7.96 5.39
C ALA A 222 21.41 7.89 3.88
N LEU A 223 21.58 6.70 3.28
CA LEU A 223 21.28 6.46 1.86
C LEU A 223 19.78 6.58 1.57
N SER A 224 18.92 6.08 2.45
CA SER A 224 17.46 6.22 2.32
C SER A 224 17.03 7.68 2.40
N ALA A 225 17.56 8.44 3.37
CA ALA A 225 17.27 9.87 3.51
C ALA A 225 17.76 10.65 2.28
N LEU A 226 18.95 10.34 1.78
CA LEU A 226 19.50 10.95 0.57
C LEU A 226 18.62 10.63 -0.64
N ALA A 227 18.22 9.36 -0.80
CA ALA A 227 17.37 8.93 -1.91
C ALA A 227 16.00 9.63 -1.92
N LEU A 228 15.37 9.76 -0.74
CA LEU A 228 14.11 10.48 -0.58
C LEU A 228 14.27 11.99 -0.84
N ALA A 229 15.35 12.61 -0.35
CA ALA A 229 15.62 14.02 -0.60
C ALA A 229 15.83 14.30 -2.10
N VAL A 230 16.60 13.45 -2.80
CA VAL A 230 16.79 13.55 -4.26
C VAL A 230 15.49 13.31 -5.03
N ALA A 231 14.60 12.44 -4.52
CA ALA A 231 13.28 12.21 -5.08
C ALA A 231 12.30 13.39 -4.87
N GLY A 232 12.69 14.41 -4.10
CA GLY A 232 11.92 15.63 -3.84
C GLY A 232 11.01 15.57 -2.61
N VAL A 233 11.26 14.62 -1.70
CA VAL A 233 10.49 14.53 -0.44
C VAL A 233 10.97 15.59 0.54
N ASP A 234 10.02 16.35 1.10
CA ASP A 234 10.30 17.21 2.25
C ASP A 234 10.43 16.36 3.53
N LEU A 235 11.68 16.09 3.90
CA LEU A 235 12.01 15.27 5.08
C LEU A 235 11.51 15.89 6.39
N ARG A 236 11.34 17.21 6.45
CA ARG A 236 10.87 17.90 7.66
C ARG A 236 9.37 17.71 7.85
N ALA A 237 8.62 17.76 6.75
CA ALA A 237 7.17 17.56 6.78
C ALA A 237 6.77 16.12 7.14
N ALA A 238 7.64 15.14 6.85
CA ALA A 238 7.38 13.69 7.07
C ALA A 238 8.10 13.15 8.34
N THR A 239 8.45 14.00 9.29
CA THR A 239 9.24 13.63 10.48
C THR A 239 8.68 12.44 11.27
N PRO A 240 7.37 12.34 11.60
CA PRO A 240 6.85 11.20 12.38
C PRO A 240 7.02 9.86 11.65
N GLU A 241 6.71 9.83 10.35
CA GLU A 241 6.82 8.63 9.52
C GLU A 241 8.27 8.24 9.29
N LEU A 242 9.16 9.21 9.06
CA LEU A 242 10.59 8.97 8.91
C LEU A 242 11.22 8.43 10.20
N GLY A 243 10.79 8.92 11.36
CA GLY A 243 11.22 8.39 12.65
C GLY A 243 10.81 6.93 12.82
N ALA A 244 9.57 6.60 12.50
CA ALA A 244 9.08 5.22 12.54
C ALA A 244 9.80 4.33 11.52
N ALA A 245 10.02 4.81 10.28
CA ALA A 245 10.79 4.10 9.26
C ALA A 245 12.22 3.84 9.71
N ALA A 246 12.88 4.81 10.33
CA ALA A 246 14.23 4.63 10.87
C ALA A 246 14.29 3.52 11.91
N VAL A 247 13.36 3.49 12.87
CA VAL A 247 13.30 2.43 13.90
C VAL A 247 13.05 1.06 13.26
N LEU A 248 12.16 0.96 12.27
CA LEU A 248 11.91 -0.26 11.50
C LEU A 248 13.16 -0.74 10.76
N LEU A 249 13.85 0.14 10.05
CA LEU A 249 15.05 -0.20 9.29
C LEU A 249 16.21 -0.63 10.20
N LEU A 250 16.40 0.05 11.33
CA LEU A 250 17.37 -0.36 12.32
C LEU A 250 17.08 -1.76 12.87
N ALA A 251 15.81 -2.06 13.18
CA ALA A 251 15.39 -3.38 13.64
C ALA A 251 15.57 -4.45 12.55
N TYR A 252 15.29 -4.11 11.30
CA TYR A 252 15.40 -5.04 10.18
C TYR A 252 16.84 -5.41 9.86
N VAL A 253 17.74 -4.44 9.86
CA VAL A 253 19.20 -4.71 9.75
C VAL A 253 19.68 -5.53 10.94
N ALA A 254 19.24 -5.20 12.17
CA ALA A 254 19.58 -5.95 13.37
C ALA A 254 19.11 -7.42 13.28
N PHE A 255 17.90 -7.66 12.80
CA PHE A 255 17.36 -9.00 12.58
C PHE A 255 18.24 -9.83 11.62
N TRP A 256 18.56 -9.29 10.42
CA TRP A 256 19.35 -10.02 9.43
C TRP A 256 20.79 -10.26 9.87
N VAL A 257 21.40 -9.28 10.52
CA VAL A 257 22.77 -9.40 11.07
C VAL A 257 22.80 -10.40 12.24
N ALA A 258 21.78 -10.39 13.12
CA ALA A 258 21.66 -11.35 14.21
C ALA A 258 21.44 -12.78 13.70
N LEU A 259 20.52 -12.96 12.73
CA LEU A 259 20.27 -14.24 12.08
C LEU A 259 21.53 -14.76 11.40
N GLY A 260 22.28 -13.87 10.73
CA GLY A 260 23.58 -14.18 10.15
C GLY A 260 24.57 -14.67 11.20
N GLY A 261 24.63 -14.01 12.36
CA GLY A 261 25.46 -14.43 13.49
C GLY A 261 25.12 -15.83 14.01
N VAL A 262 23.83 -16.17 14.12
CA VAL A 262 23.39 -17.53 14.51
C VAL A 262 23.86 -18.58 13.50
N VAL A 263 23.68 -18.31 12.21
CA VAL A 263 24.04 -19.25 11.15
C VAL A 263 25.55 -19.43 11.04
N VAL A 264 26.31 -18.33 11.06
CA VAL A 264 27.78 -18.40 11.02
C VAL A 264 28.35 -19.16 12.24
N ALA A 265 27.76 -19.02 13.40
CA ALA A 265 28.16 -19.78 14.59
C ALA A 265 27.83 -21.29 14.48
N ALA A 266 26.88 -21.68 13.64
CA ALA A 266 26.43 -23.06 13.48
C ALA A 266 27.16 -23.82 12.33
N TRP A 267 27.59 -23.12 11.27
CA TRP A 267 28.14 -23.74 10.06
C TRP A 267 29.67 -23.66 10.01
N PRO A 268 30.34 -24.73 9.56
CA PRO A 268 31.81 -24.77 9.51
C PRO A 268 32.44 -24.00 8.34
N SER A 269 31.66 -23.61 7.30
CA SER A 269 32.17 -22.95 6.10
C SER A 269 31.35 -21.72 5.69
N ALA A 270 31.99 -20.76 5.01
CA ALA A 270 31.32 -19.58 4.44
C ALA A 270 30.21 -19.99 3.45
N ALA A 271 30.52 -20.92 2.56
CA ALA A 271 29.57 -21.38 1.54
C ALA A 271 28.29 -21.95 2.16
N GLY A 272 28.42 -22.80 3.20
CA GLY A 272 27.28 -23.36 3.93
C GLY A 272 26.45 -22.29 4.67
N ALA A 273 27.12 -21.32 5.31
CA ALA A 273 26.47 -20.22 5.99
C ALA A 273 25.70 -19.33 5.01
N ILE A 274 26.30 -18.92 3.88
CA ILE A 274 25.67 -18.11 2.86
C ILE A 274 24.49 -18.85 2.22
N ALA A 275 24.65 -20.12 1.86
CA ALA A 275 23.59 -20.94 1.26
C ALA A 275 22.38 -21.07 2.21
N THR A 276 22.63 -21.29 3.49
CA THR A 276 21.57 -21.36 4.52
C THR A 276 20.85 -20.02 4.69
N LEU A 277 21.59 -18.92 4.75
CA LEU A 277 21.01 -17.59 4.85
C LEU A 277 20.20 -17.20 3.60
N ALA A 278 20.69 -17.57 2.42
CA ALA A 278 19.98 -17.36 1.16
C ALA A 278 18.68 -18.20 1.10
N ALA A 279 18.72 -19.45 1.56
CA ALA A 279 17.54 -20.30 1.66
C ALA A 279 16.50 -19.74 2.67
N LEU A 280 16.96 -19.26 3.84
CA LEU A 280 16.10 -18.61 4.82
C LEU A 280 15.51 -17.30 4.26
N TRP A 281 16.30 -16.50 3.57
CA TRP A 281 15.80 -15.31 2.89
C TRP A 281 14.72 -15.67 1.86
N ALA A 282 14.95 -16.64 0.99
CA ALA A 282 13.99 -17.08 0.00
C ALA A 282 12.70 -17.62 0.64
N LEU A 283 12.84 -18.39 1.74
CA LEU A 283 11.67 -18.88 2.51
C LEU A 283 10.87 -17.72 3.10
N LEU A 284 11.52 -16.76 3.74
CA LEU A 284 10.84 -15.63 4.37
C LEU A 284 10.30 -14.63 3.34
N ALA A 285 11.05 -14.35 2.26
CA ALA A 285 10.67 -13.34 1.27
C ALA A 285 9.64 -13.84 0.26
N VAL A 286 9.65 -15.15 -0.05
CA VAL A 286 8.80 -15.75 -1.10
C VAL A 286 7.91 -16.85 -0.53
N GLY A 287 8.50 -17.81 0.19
CA GLY A 287 7.79 -19.02 0.66
C GLY A 287 6.62 -18.70 1.58
N VAL A 288 6.87 -17.90 2.64
CA VAL A 288 5.82 -17.55 3.62
C VAL A 288 4.68 -16.75 2.98
N PRO A 289 4.93 -15.68 2.17
CA PRO A 289 3.87 -14.97 1.45
C PRO A 289 3.06 -15.85 0.50
N MET A 290 3.72 -16.75 -0.27
CA MET A 290 3.04 -17.69 -1.17
C MET A 290 2.14 -18.66 -0.40
N LEU A 291 2.63 -19.23 0.69
CA LEU A 291 1.83 -20.13 1.54
C LEU A 291 0.65 -19.38 2.17
N GLY A 292 0.87 -18.16 2.66
CA GLY A 292 -0.20 -17.31 3.19
C GLY A 292 -1.30 -17.05 2.15
N SER A 293 -0.91 -16.69 0.93
CA SER A 293 -1.85 -16.47 -0.18
C SER A 293 -2.63 -17.73 -0.54
N ALA A 294 -1.97 -18.89 -0.62
CA ALA A 294 -2.60 -20.17 -0.92
C ALA A 294 -3.59 -20.59 0.18
N VAL A 295 -3.25 -20.41 1.45
CA VAL A 295 -4.15 -20.66 2.58
C VAL A 295 -5.36 -19.73 2.55
N ALA A 296 -5.13 -18.44 2.27
CA ALA A 296 -6.20 -17.46 2.20
C ALA A 296 -7.21 -17.80 1.10
N GLU A 297 -6.72 -18.17 -0.08
CA GLU A 297 -7.56 -18.50 -1.23
C GLU A 297 -8.35 -19.80 -1.03
N ARG A 298 -7.72 -20.84 -0.47
CA ARG A 298 -8.40 -22.12 -0.19
C ARG A 298 -9.46 -22.00 0.90
N ALA A 299 -9.19 -21.24 1.94
CA ALA A 299 -10.10 -21.12 3.07
C ALA A 299 -11.34 -20.27 2.75
N ARG A 300 -11.19 -19.22 1.96
CA ARG A 300 -12.29 -18.33 1.54
C ARG A 300 -12.07 -17.85 0.11
N PRO A 301 -12.47 -18.65 -0.89
CA PRO A 301 -12.36 -18.25 -2.29
C PRO A 301 -13.24 -17.02 -2.55
N ALA A 302 -12.68 -16.02 -3.21
CA ALA A 302 -13.45 -14.87 -3.67
C ALA A 302 -14.21 -15.25 -4.95
N PRO A 303 -15.47 -14.80 -5.12
CA PRO A 303 -16.16 -14.90 -6.39
C PRO A 303 -15.29 -14.26 -7.48
N SER A 304 -15.16 -14.94 -8.63
CA SER A 304 -14.38 -14.43 -9.74
C SER A 304 -14.98 -13.13 -10.30
N ALA A 305 -14.14 -12.29 -10.91
CA ALA A 305 -14.61 -11.07 -11.56
C ALA A 305 -15.66 -11.39 -12.65
N VAL A 306 -15.46 -12.48 -13.39
CA VAL A 306 -16.41 -12.95 -14.42
C VAL A 306 -17.76 -13.31 -13.80
N ALA A 307 -17.77 -14.08 -12.70
CA ALA A 307 -19.00 -14.44 -12.00
C ALA A 307 -19.76 -13.21 -11.49
N TYR A 308 -19.03 -12.17 -11.06
CA TYR A 308 -19.64 -10.94 -10.62
C TYR A 308 -20.28 -10.15 -11.77
N VAL A 309 -19.56 -9.97 -12.88
CA VAL A 309 -20.08 -9.29 -14.08
C VAL A 309 -21.29 -10.03 -14.65
N ASP A 310 -21.25 -11.36 -14.68
CA ASP A 310 -22.34 -12.20 -15.16
C ASP A 310 -23.59 -12.10 -14.25
N ALA A 311 -23.39 -12.12 -12.93
CA ALA A 311 -24.49 -11.88 -11.98
C ALA A 311 -25.08 -10.48 -12.13
N GLN A 312 -24.24 -9.46 -12.31
CA GLN A 312 -24.70 -8.10 -12.59
C GLN A 312 -25.56 -8.04 -13.85
N ARG A 313 -25.08 -8.64 -14.95
CA ARG A 313 -25.84 -8.69 -16.22
C ARG A 313 -27.19 -9.37 -16.03
N ARG A 314 -27.22 -10.58 -15.44
CA ARG A 314 -28.49 -11.31 -15.17
C ARG A 314 -29.46 -10.50 -14.30
N HIS A 315 -28.96 -9.87 -13.24
CA HIS A 315 -29.82 -9.05 -12.38
C HIS A 315 -30.32 -7.79 -13.09
N ASN A 316 -29.47 -7.15 -13.89
CA ASN A 316 -29.88 -6.00 -14.68
C ASN A 316 -30.95 -6.34 -15.72
N ASP A 317 -30.82 -7.48 -16.42
CA ASP A 317 -31.81 -7.96 -17.37
C ASP A 317 -33.14 -8.28 -16.68
N ALA A 318 -33.10 -8.95 -15.54
CA ALA A 318 -34.28 -9.26 -14.73
C ALA A 318 -34.97 -7.97 -14.20
N ILE A 319 -34.21 -6.99 -13.75
CA ILE A 319 -34.71 -5.70 -13.30
C ILE A 319 -35.34 -4.92 -14.48
N THR A 320 -34.71 -4.96 -15.64
CA THR A 320 -35.20 -4.30 -16.86
C THR A 320 -36.53 -4.91 -17.31
N ALA A 321 -36.66 -6.23 -17.25
CA ALA A 321 -37.91 -6.92 -17.55
C ALA A 321 -39.04 -6.58 -16.55
N GLN A 322 -38.70 -6.30 -15.29
CA GLN A 322 -39.67 -5.99 -14.21
C GLN A 322 -39.75 -4.48 -13.91
N ARG A 323 -39.17 -3.64 -14.75
CA ARG A 323 -38.93 -2.21 -14.46
C ARG A 323 -40.18 -1.44 -13.99
N ASP A 324 -41.29 -1.59 -14.69
CA ASP A 324 -42.53 -0.87 -14.37
C ASP A 324 -43.14 -1.36 -13.04
N GLY A 325 -43.13 -2.68 -12.81
CA GLY A 325 -43.59 -3.24 -11.56
C GLY A 325 -42.76 -2.78 -10.35
N ILE A 326 -41.45 -2.66 -10.50
CA ILE A 326 -40.53 -2.14 -9.45
C ILE A 326 -40.87 -0.68 -9.15
N VAL A 327 -41.04 0.16 -10.17
CA VAL A 327 -41.36 1.57 -10.01
C VAL A 327 -42.75 1.72 -9.34
N ILE A 328 -43.76 1.02 -9.84
CA ILE A 328 -45.13 1.03 -9.28
C ILE A 328 -45.11 0.62 -7.80
N ALA A 329 -44.42 -0.47 -7.47
CA ALA A 329 -44.35 -0.96 -6.09
C ALA A 329 -43.66 0.05 -5.16
N GLN A 330 -42.65 0.75 -5.63
CA GLN A 330 -41.96 1.76 -4.83
C GLN A 330 -42.79 3.04 -4.67
N LEU A 331 -43.44 3.53 -5.73
CA LEU A 331 -44.33 4.69 -5.66
C LEU A 331 -45.51 4.43 -4.74
N ARG A 332 -46.13 3.24 -4.79
CA ARG A 332 -47.19 2.85 -3.86
C ARG A 332 -46.72 2.84 -2.40
N ARG A 333 -45.53 2.32 -2.15
CA ARG A 333 -44.90 2.35 -0.79
C ARG A 333 -44.68 3.78 -0.28
N GLN A 334 -44.43 4.71 -1.20
CA GLN A 334 -44.29 6.14 -0.88
C GLN A 334 -45.65 6.87 -0.73
N GLY A 335 -46.79 6.16 -0.83
CA GLY A 335 -48.12 6.76 -0.78
C GLY A 335 -48.54 7.51 -2.05
N ARG A 336 -47.86 7.29 -3.18
CA ARG A 336 -48.04 8.02 -4.43
C ARG A 336 -48.73 7.15 -5.49
N ALA A 337 -50.00 6.81 -5.24
CA ALA A 337 -50.79 5.96 -6.12
C ALA A 337 -51.02 6.59 -7.51
N ASP A 338 -51.28 7.90 -7.54
CA ASP A 338 -51.47 8.70 -8.76
C ASP A 338 -50.24 8.67 -9.70
N ALA A 339 -49.03 8.76 -9.12
CA ALA A 339 -47.80 8.67 -9.86
C ALA A 339 -47.55 7.23 -10.34
N ALA A 340 -48.00 6.21 -9.60
CA ALA A 340 -47.86 4.81 -9.97
C ALA A 340 -48.68 4.45 -11.23
N GLU A 341 -49.84 5.07 -11.45
CA GLU A 341 -50.62 4.87 -12.68
C GLU A 341 -49.90 5.38 -13.92
N ARG A 342 -48.99 6.33 -13.78
CA ARG A 342 -48.21 6.92 -14.89
C ARG A 342 -46.81 6.30 -15.01
N ALA A 343 -46.54 5.20 -14.33
CA ALA A 343 -45.20 4.56 -14.35
C ALA A 343 -44.68 4.23 -15.76
N GLY A 344 -45.60 3.91 -16.70
CA GLY A 344 -45.25 3.61 -18.09
C GLY A 344 -44.69 4.80 -18.86
N SER A 345 -45.05 6.04 -18.50
CA SER A 345 -44.62 7.28 -19.18
C SER A 345 -43.36 7.90 -18.57
N ILE A 346 -42.81 7.32 -17.49
CA ILE A 346 -41.60 7.83 -16.82
C ILE A 346 -40.38 7.61 -17.76
N ASP A 347 -39.58 8.66 -17.90
CA ASP A 347 -38.35 8.61 -18.70
C ASP A 347 -37.30 7.67 -18.10
N TYR A 348 -36.33 7.30 -18.93
CA TYR A 348 -35.29 6.31 -18.53
C TYR A 348 -34.42 6.80 -17.36
N ALA A 349 -33.98 8.07 -17.36
CA ALA A 349 -33.12 8.59 -16.31
C ALA A 349 -33.85 8.68 -14.96
N THR A 350 -35.10 9.13 -14.95
CA THR A 350 -35.97 9.11 -13.76
C THR A 350 -36.16 7.69 -13.24
N ARG A 351 -36.40 6.73 -14.13
CA ARG A 351 -36.58 5.31 -13.82
C ARG A 351 -35.35 4.71 -13.13
N LEU A 352 -34.14 5.10 -13.54
CA LEU A 352 -32.91 4.66 -12.90
C LEU A 352 -32.81 5.00 -11.42
N SER A 353 -33.46 6.09 -10.96
CA SER A 353 -33.50 6.44 -9.51
C SER A 353 -34.19 5.36 -8.66
N PHE A 354 -35.00 4.50 -9.25
CA PHE A 354 -35.65 3.36 -8.60
C PHE A 354 -34.90 2.05 -8.86
N LEU A 355 -34.38 1.86 -10.07
CA LEU A 355 -33.78 0.59 -10.48
C LEU A 355 -32.35 0.41 -9.95
N ALA A 356 -31.56 1.47 -9.84
CA ALA A 356 -30.17 1.38 -9.37
C ALA A 356 -30.06 0.90 -7.91
N PRO A 357 -30.84 1.38 -6.95
CA PRO A 357 -30.86 0.82 -5.60
C PRO A 357 -31.34 -0.64 -5.55
N GLU A 358 -32.25 -1.04 -6.43
CA GLU A 358 -32.71 -2.43 -6.52
C GLU A 358 -31.64 -3.35 -7.04
N LEU A 359 -30.87 -2.94 -8.05
CA LEU A 359 -29.73 -3.70 -8.58
C LEU A 359 -28.67 -3.89 -7.48
N GLU A 360 -28.34 -2.84 -6.74
CA GLU A 360 -27.39 -2.90 -5.64
C GLU A 360 -27.85 -3.85 -4.53
N ARG A 361 -29.14 -3.81 -4.18
CA ARG A 361 -29.73 -4.74 -3.22
C ARG A 361 -29.62 -6.21 -3.66
N ARG A 362 -29.86 -6.50 -4.95
CA ARG A 362 -29.72 -7.86 -5.50
C ARG A 362 -28.27 -8.34 -5.56
N LEU A 363 -27.33 -7.44 -5.78
CA LEU A 363 -25.89 -7.73 -5.78
C LEU A 363 -25.26 -7.80 -4.40
N ALA A 364 -25.91 -7.24 -3.37
CA ALA A 364 -25.36 -7.14 -2.02
C ALA A 364 -24.86 -8.48 -1.42
N PRO A 365 -25.50 -9.65 -1.62
CA PRO A 365 -24.97 -10.91 -1.12
C PRO A 365 -23.61 -11.27 -1.72
N LEU A 366 -23.46 -11.09 -3.03
CA LEU A 366 -22.22 -11.39 -3.75
C LEU A 366 -21.11 -10.40 -3.40
N GLN A 367 -21.48 -9.14 -3.21
CA GLN A 367 -20.55 -8.11 -2.78
C GLN A 367 -20.04 -8.38 -1.36
N ARG A 368 -20.92 -8.77 -0.43
CA ARG A 368 -20.52 -9.19 0.92
C ARG A 368 -19.57 -10.39 0.91
N GLN A 369 -19.78 -11.37 0.03
CA GLN A 369 -18.83 -12.49 -0.11
C GLN A 369 -17.45 -12.02 -0.56
N ARG A 370 -17.37 -11.09 -1.53
CA ARG A 370 -16.10 -10.51 -1.98
C ARG A 370 -15.40 -9.73 -0.86
N GLU A 371 -16.14 -8.94 -0.11
CA GLU A 371 -15.61 -8.17 1.03
C GLU A 371 -15.09 -9.11 2.13
N GLN A 372 -15.84 -10.14 2.50
CA GLN A 372 -15.42 -11.16 3.49
C GLN A 372 -14.16 -11.92 3.04
N ALA A 373 -14.04 -12.26 1.76
CA ALA A 373 -12.86 -12.93 1.22
C ALA A 373 -11.65 -11.98 1.24
N ARG A 374 -11.85 -10.68 0.94
CA ARG A 374 -10.80 -9.64 1.01
C ARG A 374 -10.34 -9.45 2.46
N ASP A 375 -11.26 -9.30 3.42
CA ASP A 375 -10.95 -9.15 4.84
C ASP A 375 -10.20 -10.37 5.41
N TRP A 376 -10.53 -11.55 4.92
CA TRP A 376 -9.83 -12.77 5.29
C TRP A 376 -8.39 -12.79 4.76
N ARG A 377 -8.19 -12.46 3.48
CA ARG A 377 -6.85 -12.37 2.89
C ARG A 377 -5.95 -11.40 3.64
N GLU A 378 -6.49 -10.26 4.06
CA GLU A 378 -5.72 -9.26 4.81
C GLU A 378 -5.37 -9.72 6.22
N ARG A 379 -6.27 -10.42 6.91
CA ARG A 379 -5.93 -11.04 8.20
C ARG A 379 -4.83 -12.07 8.06
N VAL A 380 -4.89 -12.89 7.01
CA VAL A 380 -3.83 -13.87 6.72
C VAL A 380 -2.52 -13.16 6.38
N SER A 381 -2.56 -12.10 5.54
CA SER A 381 -1.36 -11.29 5.21
C SER A 381 -0.76 -10.66 6.46
N ALA A 382 -1.57 -10.08 7.33
CA ALA A 382 -1.12 -9.49 8.58
C ALA A 382 -0.41 -10.51 9.48
N VAL A 383 -0.95 -11.73 9.64
CA VAL A 383 -0.30 -12.82 10.38
C VAL A 383 0.99 -13.26 9.68
N ALA A 384 0.95 -13.42 8.36
CA ALA A 384 2.13 -13.79 7.57
C ALA A 384 3.24 -12.73 7.68
N GLY A 385 2.89 -11.44 7.81
CA GLY A 385 3.83 -10.35 8.05
C GLY A 385 4.61 -10.49 9.36
N TYR A 386 4.00 -11.02 10.42
CA TYR A 386 4.72 -11.34 11.65
C TYR A 386 5.63 -12.58 11.53
N LEU A 387 5.28 -13.53 10.66
CA LEU A 387 6.13 -14.71 10.38
C LEU A 387 7.25 -14.38 9.39
N SER A 388 7.02 -13.46 8.49
CA SER A 388 7.98 -13.01 7.48
C SER A 388 8.37 -11.55 7.72
N PRO A 389 9.53 -11.27 8.32
CA PRO A 389 10.03 -9.90 8.50
C PRO A 389 10.12 -9.09 7.20
N THR A 390 10.33 -9.74 6.05
CA THR A 390 10.33 -9.11 4.74
C THR A 390 8.93 -8.61 4.35
N LEU A 391 7.91 -9.45 4.46
CA LEU A 391 6.52 -9.06 4.18
C LEU A 391 6.04 -7.99 5.16
N GLY A 392 6.32 -8.19 6.46
CA GLY A 392 5.92 -7.22 7.48
C GLY A 392 6.57 -5.84 7.30
N LEU A 393 7.86 -5.80 6.91
CA LEU A 393 8.51 -4.53 6.60
C LEU A 393 7.91 -3.89 5.33
N GLN A 394 7.62 -4.67 4.29
CA GLN A 394 6.99 -4.17 3.07
C GLN A 394 5.64 -3.51 3.38
N GLU A 395 4.78 -4.16 4.16
CA GLU A 395 3.49 -3.61 4.58
C GLU A 395 3.66 -2.36 5.47
N ALA A 396 4.61 -2.37 6.41
CA ALA A 396 4.89 -1.23 7.26
C ALA A 396 5.38 -0.01 6.47
N LEU A 397 6.31 -0.20 5.52
CA LEU A 397 6.78 0.89 4.65
C LEU A 397 5.66 1.42 3.76
N ALA A 398 4.79 0.55 3.21
CA ALA A 398 3.62 0.96 2.44
C ALA A 398 2.62 1.76 3.30
N THR A 399 2.42 1.37 4.57
CA THR A 399 1.56 2.12 5.51
C THR A 399 2.13 3.52 5.79
N LEU A 400 3.43 3.63 6.04
CA LEU A 400 4.09 4.94 6.24
C LEU A 400 4.04 5.81 4.97
N ALA A 401 4.22 5.21 3.81
CA ALA A 401 4.10 5.86 2.50
C ALA A 401 2.64 6.21 2.14
N GLY A 402 1.66 5.59 2.80
CA GLY A 402 0.23 5.72 2.49
C GLY A 402 -0.15 5.08 1.16
N THR A 403 0.53 4.02 0.76
CA THR A 403 0.32 3.29 -0.48
C THR A 403 -0.22 1.87 -0.25
N ASP A 404 -0.60 1.58 0.99
CA ASP A 404 -1.12 0.28 1.41
C ASP A 404 -2.57 0.04 0.96
N ALA A 405 -2.96 -1.23 0.90
CA ALA A 405 -4.30 -1.65 0.51
C ALA A 405 -5.39 -1.23 1.51
N GLN A 406 -5.04 -1.08 2.80
CA GLN A 406 -6.00 -0.69 3.84
C GLN A 406 -6.44 0.77 3.65
N ARG A 407 -5.50 1.68 3.35
CA ARG A 407 -5.84 3.06 2.99
C ARG A 407 -6.74 3.12 1.76
N HIS A 408 -6.47 2.30 0.73
CA HIS A 408 -7.33 2.27 -0.46
C HIS A 408 -8.74 1.79 -0.14
N ARG A 409 -8.92 0.79 0.72
CA ARG A 409 -10.26 0.36 1.16
C ARG A 409 -11.00 1.42 1.96
N ALA A 410 -10.30 2.14 2.83
CA ALA A 410 -10.90 3.28 3.52
C ALA A 410 -11.38 4.33 2.52
N PHE A 411 -10.59 4.61 1.49
CA PHE A 411 -10.97 5.47 0.37
C PHE A 411 -12.21 4.93 -0.36
N GLU A 412 -12.24 3.64 -0.77
CA GLU A 412 -13.43 3.03 -1.38
C GLU A 412 -14.68 3.15 -0.52
N GLY A 413 -14.55 2.98 0.80
CA GLY A 413 -15.65 3.16 1.76
C GLY A 413 -16.17 4.60 1.78
N GLN A 414 -15.27 5.59 1.75
CA GLN A 414 -15.63 7.00 1.67
C GLN A 414 -16.32 7.34 0.33
N VAL A 415 -15.88 6.74 -0.77
CA VAL A 415 -16.48 6.94 -2.10
C VAL A 415 -17.90 6.37 -2.15
N ARG A 416 -18.14 5.20 -1.55
CA ARG A 416 -19.52 4.65 -1.40
C ARG A 416 -20.40 5.59 -0.60
N ALA A 417 -19.91 6.09 0.53
CA ALA A 417 -20.64 7.04 1.34
C ALA A 417 -20.92 8.35 0.58
N TYR A 418 -20.01 8.79 -0.26
CA TYR A 418 -20.20 9.95 -1.13
C TYR A 418 -21.25 9.69 -2.22
N GLN A 419 -21.20 8.54 -2.89
CA GLN A 419 -22.22 8.13 -3.84
C GLN A 419 -23.62 8.11 -3.20
N GLN A 420 -23.72 7.59 -1.97
CA GLN A 420 -24.98 7.56 -1.24
C GLN A 420 -25.49 8.99 -0.93
N ARG A 421 -24.60 9.92 -0.49
CA ARG A 421 -24.97 11.33 -0.31
C ARG A 421 -25.47 11.99 -1.59
N LEU A 422 -24.85 11.67 -2.74
CA LEU A 422 -25.33 12.16 -4.03
C LEU A 422 -26.71 11.58 -4.37
N ARG A 423 -26.95 10.29 -4.15
CA ARG A 423 -28.26 9.65 -4.35
C ARG A 423 -29.33 10.25 -3.45
N ASP A 424 -29.02 10.49 -2.16
CA ASP A 424 -29.91 11.10 -1.21
C ASP A 424 -30.28 12.55 -1.59
N TRP A 425 -29.37 13.22 -2.30
CA TRP A 425 -29.62 14.56 -2.83
C TRP A 425 -30.43 14.52 -4.13
N PHE A 426 -30.08 13.68 -5.10
CA PHE A 426 -30.70 13.64 -6.42
C PHE A 426 -32.03 12.87 -6.46
N TYR A 427 -32.09 11.64 -5.92
CA TYR A 427 -33.23 10.75 -6.13
C TYR A 427 -34.54 11.28 -5.58
N PRO A 428 -34.64 11.85 -4.39
CA PRO A 428 -35.89 12.46 -3.93
C PRO A 428 -36.35 13.65 -4.80
N ARG A 429 -35.41 14.41 -5.35
CA ARG A 429 -35.71 15.52 -6.26
C ARG A 429 -36.23 15.03 -7.59
N ILE A 430 -35.56 14.04 -8.20
CA ILE A 430 -35.99 13.38 -9.42
C ILE A 430 -37.39 12.77 -9.24
N GLN A 431 -37.60 12.03 -8.17
CA GLN A 431 -38.86 11.31 -7.94
C GLN A 431 -40.02 12.24 -7.62
N ARG A 432 -39.82 13.42 -7.01
CA ARG A 432 -40.86 14.41 -6.77
C ARG A 432 -41.47 14.96 -8.07
N GLY A 433 -40.68 15.05 -9.13
CA GLY A 433 -41.15 15.50 -10.45
C GLY A 433 -42.15 14.57 -11.14
N ILE A 434 -42.27 13.30 -10.68
CA ILE A 434 -43.21 12.35 -11.29
C ILE A 434 -44.66 12.72 -10.91
N GLY A 435 -45.49 12.96 -11.91
CA GLY A 435 -46.92 13.25 -11.70
C GLY A 435 -47.24 14.71 -11.43
N ALA A 436 -46.29 15.55 -11.14
CA ALA A 436 -46.46 17.00 -11.16
C ALA A 436 -46.23 17.48 -12.60
N ALA A 437 -47.27 17.67 -13.37
CA ALA A 437 -47.18 18.49 -14.59
C ALA A 437 -47.34 19.95 -14.14
N PRO A 438 -46.27 20.79 -14.14
CA PRO A 438 -46.40 22.19 -13.90
C PRO A 438 -47.33 22.80 -14.96
N ALA A 439 -48.15 23.75 -14.60
CA ALA A 439 -49.05 24.41 -15.52
C ALA A 439 -48.33 25.10 -16.71
N ASP A 440 -47.03 25.35 -16.54
CA ASP A 440 -46.14 25.99 -17.54
C ASP A 440 -45.38 25.00 -18.44
N GLY A 441 -45.62 23.69 -18.30
CA GLY A 441 -44.96 22.67 -19.09
C GLY A 441 -43.46 22.46 -18.81
N THR A 442 -42.94 22.99 -17.67
CA THR A 442 -41.55 22.84 -17.22
C THR A 442 -41.33 21.54 -16.46
N TYR A 443 -41.92 20.46 -16.92
CA TYR A 443 -41.90 19.17 -16.28
C TYR A 443 -40.44 18.69 -16.05
N GLY A 444 -40.11 18.43 -14.81
CA GLY A 444 -38.80 17.87 -14.40
C GLY A 444 -37.63 18.86 -14.40
N ARG A 445 -37.80 20.08 -14.86
CA ARG A 445 -36.72 21.06 -14.90
C ARG A 445 -36.37 21.50 -13.49
N LEU A 446 -35.12 21.30 -13.11
CA LEU A 446 -34.53 22.17 -12.10
C LEU A 446 -34.39 23.55 -12.74
N ASN A 447 -34.96 24.58 -12.09
CA ASN A 447 -34.43 25.93 -12.27
C ASN A 447 -33.05 25.93 -11.62
N PHE A 448 -31.99 25.66 -12.40
CA PHE A 448 -30.71 25.21 -11.90
C PHE A 448 -29.85 26.36 -11.38
N ASN A 449 -30.27 26.97 -10.31
CA ASN A 449 -29.41 27.80 -9.46
C ASN A 449 -28.74 26.96 -8.35
N GLU A 450 -28.97 25.62 -8.30
CA GLU A 450 -28.53 24.76 -7.22
C GLU A 450 -27.26 23.94 -7.53
N TYR A 451 -26.47 24.25 -8.57
CA TYR A 451 -25.24 23.51 -8.88
C TYR A 451 -24.25 23.47 -7.72
N ASP A 452 -24.18 24.56 -6.96
CA ASP A 452 -23.28 24.67 -5.83
C ASP A 452 -23.77 23.93 -4.58
N ALA A 453 -25.05 23.53 -4.56
CA ALA A 453 -25.66 22.72 -3.51
C ALA A 453 -25.43 21.21 -3.71
N ILE A 454 -24.91 20.79 -4.88
CA ILE A 454 -24.55 19.38 -5.11
C ILE A 454 -23.44 19.00 -4.13
N PRO A 455 -23.59 17.89 -3.37
CA PRO A 455 -22.55 17.46 -2.44
C PRO A 455 -21.20 17.30 -3.12
N ALA A 456 -20.20 18.00 -2.61
CA ALA A 456 -18.83 17.89 -3.11
C ALA A 456 -18.09 16.71 -2.46
N TRP A 457 -17.11 16.14 -3.16
CA TRP A 457 -16.20 15.16 -2.59
C TRP A 457 -15.35 15.78 -1.49
N ARG A 458 -15.30 15.12 -0.34
CA ARG A 458 -14.41 15.44 0.78
C ARG A 458 -13.84 14.13 1.32
N GLY A 459 -12.61 13.84 0.98
CA GLY A 459 -11.87 12.70 1.51
C GLY A 459 -11.25 13.02 2.86
N SER A 460 -11.14 12.04 3.74
CA SER A 460 -10.39 12.12 5.00
C SER A 460 -9.20 11.16 4.94
N GLU A 461 -8.04 11.62 5.41
CA GLU A 461 -6.80 10.86 5.41
C GLU A 461 -6.30 10.65 6.84
N PRO A 462 -5.70 9.49 7.14
CA PRO A 462 -5.02 9.30 8.41
C PRO A 462 -3.87 10.32 8.56
N THR A 463 -3.71 10.87 9.75
CA THR A 463 -2.60 11.79 10.03
C THR A 463 -1.25 11.06 9.99
N ALA A 464 -0.15 11.81 9.81
CA ALA A 464 1.22 11.30 9.88
C ALA A 464 1.50 10.51 11.17
N ALA A 465 1.02 11.04 12.30
CA ALA A 465 1.15 10.39 13.61
C ALA A 465 0.37 9.08 13.68
N GLN A 466 -0.82 9.00 13.10
CA GLN A 466 -1.61 7.76 13.07
C GLN A 466 -0.94 6.69 12.22
N ARG A 467 -0.38 7.05 11.05
CA ARG A 467 0.37 6.11 10.22
C ARG A 467 1.63 5.62 10.92
N ALA A 468 2.39 6.52 11.55
CA ALA A 468 3.54 6.14 12.36
C ALA A 468 3.14 5.21 13.53
N ALA A 469 2.03 5.51 14.22
CA ALA A 469 1.54 4.69 15.31
C ALA A 469 1.16 3.26 14.87
N ALA A 470 0.61 3.10 13.68
CA ALA A 470 0.16 1.81 13.16
C ALA A 470 1.28 0.78 12.98
N VAL A 471 2.53 1.22 12.77
CA VAL A 471 3.67 0.32 12.52
C VAL A 471 4.45 -0.07 13.78
N TRP A 472 4.21 0.57 14.92
CA TRP A 472 4.94 0.27 16.17
C TRP A 472 4.80 -1.17 16.65
N PRO A 473 3.63 -1.84 16.59
CA PRO A 473 3.54 -3.24 17.04
C PRO A 473 4.48 -4.15 16.26
N PHE A 474 4.60 -3.95 14.95
CA PHE A 474 5.54 -4.71 14.13
C PHE A 474 6.99 -4.30 14.39
N ALA A 475 7.30 -3.03 14.62
CA ALA A 475 8.63 -2.58 14.98
C ALA A 475 9.12 -3.23 16.28
N PHE A 476 8.30 -3.27 17.33
CA PHE A 476 8.61 -3.96 18.57
C PHE A 476 8.82 -5.47 18.39
N TRP A 477 7.98 -6.11 17.60
CA TRP A 477 8.13 -7.52 17.26
C TRP A 477 9.46 -7.80 16.55
N LEU A 478 9.83 -6.96 15.60
CA LEU A 478 11.06 -7.12 14.83
C LEU A 478 12.30 -6.93 15.72
N TRP A 479 12.28 -5.97 16.65
CA TRP A 479 13.32 -5.82 17.68
C TRP A 479 13.39 -7.04 18.62
N ALA A 480 12.26 -7.61 19.01
CA ALA A 480 12.23 -8.82 19.82
C ALA A 480 12.86 -10.00 19.07
N LEU A 481 12.55 -10.18 17.78
CA LEU A 481 13.19 -11.21 16.93
C LEU A 481 14.70 -10.99 16.82
N ALA A 482 15.15 -9.77 16.61
CA ALA A 482 16.59 -9.44 16.59
C ALA A 482 17.24 -9.78 17.94
N GLY A 483 16.61 -9.43 19.06
CA GLY A 483 17.08 -9.76 20.40
C GLY A 483 17.19 -11.26 20.66
N VAL A 484 16.19 -12.04 20.22
CA VAL A 484 16.25 -13.52 20.28
C VAL A 484 17.40 -14.04 19.42
N GLY A 485 17.58 -13.52 18.21
CA GLY A 485 18.71 -13.88 17.34
C GLY A 485 20.06 -13.61 18.00
N ILE A 486 20.24 -12.43 18.59
CA ILE A 486 21.47 -12.08 19.33
C ILE A 486 21.71 -13.04 20.51
N ALA A 487 20.67 -13.35 21.29
CA ALA A 487 20.77 -14.27 22.42
C ALA A 487 21.14 -15.69 21.99
N LEU A 488 20.56 -16.17 20.89
CA LEU A 488 20.90 -17.48 20.32
C LEU A 488 22.33 -17.51 19.78
N ALA A 489 22.77 -16.49 19.05
CA ALA A 489 24.13 -16.35 18.59
C ALA A 489 25.10 -16.36 19.76
N TRP A 490 24.80 -15.60 20.83
CA TRP A 490 25.63 -15.55 22.05
C TRP A 490 25.73 -16.89 22.78
N ARG A 491 24.64 -17.66 22.81
CA ARG A 491 24.64 -19.02 23.38
C ARG A 491 25.50 -19.96 22.54
N ARG A 492 25.28 -20.00 21.24
CA ARG A 492 26.06 -20.85 20.32
C ARG A 492 27.57 -20.59 20.35
N LEU A 493 27.97 -19.35 20.51
CA LEU A 493 29.36 -18.96 20.66
C LEU A 493 30.00 -19.39 22.01
N ARG A 494 29.19 -19.82 23.00
CA ARG A 494 29.70 -20.38 24.24
C ARG A 494 30.36 -21.72 24.03
N ASP A 495 29.71 -22.54 23.22
CA ASP A 495 30.09 -23.93 23.00
C ASP A 495 30.88 -24.06 21.68
N TRP A 496 31.34 -22.92 21.14
CA TRP A 496 32.11 -22.93 19.92
C TRP A 496 33.46 -23.61 20.16
N PRO A 497 33.78 -24.68 19.38
CA PRO A 497 34.87 -25.54 19.76
C PRO A 497 36.21 -24.79 19.79
N THR A 498 36.80 -24.75 20.95
CA THR A 498 38.22 -24.48 21.13
C THR A 498 39.08 -25.68 20.65
N GLU A 499 38.42 -26.74 20.19
CA GLU A 499 38.99 -27.97 19.65
C GLU A 499 39.08 -27.85 18.11
N LEU A 500 40.13 -27.21 17.67
CA LEU A 500 40.62 -27.29 16.28
C LEU A 500 42.01 -27.86 16.23
#